data_cff2dac6f39aefb143124d7cd15e2afa
#
_entry.id   cff2dac6f39aefb143124d7cd15e2afa
#
_cell.length_a   1.000
_cell.length_b   1.000
_cell.length_c   1.000
_cell.angle_alpha   90.00
_cell.angle_beta   90.00
_cell.angle_gamma   90.00
#
_symmetry.space_group_name_H-M   'P 1'
#
loop_
_entity.id
_entity.type
_entity.pdbx_description
1 polymer ?
#
loop_
_entity_poly.entity_id
_entity_poly.type
_entity_poly.pdbx_seq_one_letter_code
_entity_poly.pdbx_strand_id
1 'polypeptide(L)'
;MKANKASVEFAKKVSKGTPYKFTIDTLIVDHPLKKVTLSMGESFSYIPFRVEQVPRYNNWYHELLGRRFRNYTVFIESLGKEIHELIPNIYRGESVPLDLFRLSKPLKIKQPIVRNLSKASSYRGGLSNRNIALWHSHGWYYENTQDRWKWQRPRLFTTVEDIWSMGFVVPYITPMLENAGAYCFLPRERDTQKHEIIIDSEGSTKGSVYLEKGDGFKDEEGSGYAMKVPFLVEGENPFQMGKSRRMPVSKETFSTISFIPDIPEEGEYAVYISYKSHEDHVTDAHYTVHHSGGKTSFLVNQTMGGGTWIYLGTFRFNKGYDQAKAMIELANQSDETGQWVSADAVKLGGGMGNVIRG
;
A
#
# COMPACT_ATOMS: atom_id res chain seq x y z
N MET A 1 -32.66 -35.75 18.04
CA MET A 1 -31.58 -36.52 18.68
C MET A 1 -30.65 -37.26 17.69
N LYS A 2 -31.16 -38.05 16.72
CA LYS A 2 -30.30 -38.74 15.73
C LYS A 2 -29.52 -37.84 14.82
N ALA A 3 -30.15 -36.78 14.24
CA ALA A 3 -29.47 -35.84 13.32
C ALA A 3 -28.33 -35.10 14.03
N ASN A 4 -28.52 -34.63 15.28
CA ASN A 4 -27.48 -34.00 16.05
C ASN A 4 -26.25 -34.93 16.27
N LYS A 5 -26.49 -36.20 16.57
CA LYS A 5 -25.42 -37.19 16.75
C LYS A 5 -24.65 -37.42 15.45
N ALA A 6 -25.37 -37.52 14.32
CA ALA A 6 -24.77 -37.62 12.99
C ALA A 6 -23.92 -36.41 12.63
N SER A 7 -24.40 -35.22 12.95
CA SER A 7 -23.65 -33.98 12.68
C SER A 7 -22.35 -33.87 13.46
N VAL A 8 -22.38 -34.26 14.75
CA VAL A 8 -21.15 -34.30 15.57
C VAL A 8 -20.16 -35.36 15.04
N GLU A 9 -20.65 -36.48 14.58
CA GLU A 9 -19.81 -37.55 14.01
C GLU A 9 -19.22 -37.06 12.65
N PHE A 10 -20.01 -36.38 11.84
CA PHE A 10 -19.54 -35.78 10.60
C PHE A 10 -18.43 -34.78 10.87
N ALA A 11 -18.63 -33.84 11.78
CA ALA A 11 -17.61 -32.84 12.14
C ALA A 11 -16.30 -33.48 12.60
N LYS A 12 -16.38 -34.53 13.40
CA LYS A 12 -15.19 -35.32 13.81
C LYS A 12 -14.51 -36.01 12.63
N LYS A 13 -15.28 -36.59 11.71
CA LYS A 13 -14.76 -37.31 10.55
C LYS A 13 -14.02 -36.35 9.59
N VAL A 14 -14.57 -35.20 9.32
CA VAL A 14 -13.95 -34.19 8.43
C VAL A 14 -12.77 -33.48 9.07
N SER A 15 -12.73 -33.39 10.41
CA SER A 15 -11.57 -32.83 11.15
C SER A 15 -10.36 -33.79 11.16
N LYS A 16 -10.58 -35.08 10.91
CA LYS A 16 -9.51 -36.09 10.97
C LYS A 16 -8.50 -35.87 9.84
N GLY A 17 -7.24 -35.66 10.19
CA GLY A 17 -6.16 -35.39 9.23
C GLY A 17 -6.02 -33.93 8.81
N THR A 18 -6.75 -33.01 9.45
CA THR A 18 -6.59 -31.57 9.29
C THR A 18 -6.11 -30.92 10.60
N PRO A 19 -5.44 -29.77 10.56
CA PRO A 19 -5.08 -29.02 11.76
C PRO A 19 -6.28 -28.33 12.43
N TYR A 20 -7.47 -28.39 11.80
CA TYR A 20 -8.66 -27.66 12.24
C TYR A 20 -9.65 -28.57 12.99
N LYS A 21 -10.29 -28.01 14.02
CA LYS A 21 -11.48 -28.58 14.63
C LYS A 21 -12.68 -27.86 14.03
N PHE A 22 -13.51 -28.59 13.30
CA PHE A 22 -14.74 -28.04 12.74
C PHE A 22 -15.88 -28.12 13.75
N THR A 23 -16.56 -27.00 13.91
CA THR A 23 -17.74 -26.86 14.79
C THR A 23 -19.02 -26.91 13.95
N ILE A 24 -20.14 -27.10 14.64
CA ILE A 24 -21.48 -27.01 14.06
C ILE A 24 -22.12 -25.75 14.61
N ASP A 25 -22.56 -24.87 13.74
CA ASP A 25 -23.28 -23.66 14.14
C ASP A 25 -24.76 -23.96 14.29
N THR A 26 -25.39 -24.54 13.26
CA THR A 26 -26.82 -24.89 13.28
C THR A 26 -27.09 -26.19 12.54
N LEU A 27 -28.22 -26.84 12.94
CA LEU A 27 -28.77 -27.97 12.25
C LEU A 27 -30.27 -27.76 12.09
N ILE A 28 -30.74 -27.68 10.87
CA ILE A 28 -32.16 -27.52 10.55
C ILE A 28 -32.66 -28.80 9.87
N VAL A 29 -33.75 -29.36 10.39
CA VAL A 29 -34.44 -30.50 9.80
C VAL A 29 -35.85 -30.07 9.42
N ASP A 30 -36.06 -29.92 8.11
CA ASP A 30 -37.34 -29.58 7.54
C ASP A 30 -38.04 -30.88 7.10
N HIS A 31 -39.02 -31.31 7.87
CA HIS A 31 -39.76 -32.56 7.59
C HIS A 31 -40.72 -32.45 6.42
N PRO A 32 -41.47 -31.33 6.25
CA PRO A 32 -42.33 -31.10 5.08
C PRO A 32 -41.53 -31.13 3.78
N LEU A 33 -40.42 -30.39 3.71
CA LEU A 33 -39.58 -30.33 2.50
C LEU A 33 -38.59 -31.49 2.38
N LYS A 34 -38.54 -32.41 3.36
CA LYS A 34 -37.54 -33.49 3.44
C LYS A 34 -36.10 -32.98 3.21
N LYS A 35 -35.78 -31.90 3.88
CA LYS A 35 -34.48 -31.23 3.78
C LYS A 35 -33.73 -31.27 5.12
N VAL A 36 -32.42 -31.53 5.08
CA VAL A 36 -31.54 -31.35 6.23
C VAL A 36 -30.43 -30.38 5.85
N THR A 37 -30.34 -29.27 6.58
CA THR A 37 -29.27 -28.29 6.40
C THR A 37 -28.34 -28.33 7.61
N LEU A 38 -27.08 -28.55 7.36
CA LEU A 38 -26.01 -28.55 8.37
C LEU A 38 -25.10 -27.34 8.13
N SER A 39 -25.19 -26.33 9.00
CA SER A 39 -24.31 -25.18 8.98
C SER A 39 -23.08 -25.47 9.84
N MET A 40 -21.93 -25.50 9.20
CA MET A 40 -20.62 -25.69 9.82
C MET A 40 -20.00 -24.34 10.17
N GLY A 41 -19.19 -24.32 11.21
CA GLY A 41 -18.47 -23.11 11.62
C GLY A 41 -17.50 -22.61 10.54
N GLU A 42 -17.07 -21.35 10.70
CA GLU A 42 -16.25 -20.62 9.74
C GLU A 42 -15.01 -21.39 9.26
N SER A 43 -14.31 -22.08 10.19
CA SER A 43 -13.11 -22.86 9.85
C SER A 43 -13.34 -23.93 8.77
N PHE A 44 -14.57 -24.38 8.59
CA PHE A 44 -14.92 -25.35 7.56
C PHE A 44 -14.84 -24.73 6.16
N SER A 45 -15.06 -23.44 6.02
CA SER A 45 -14.89 -22.69 4.76
C SER A 45 -13.43 -22.60 4.28
N TYR A 46 -12.46 -22.86 5.16
CA TYR A 46 -11.02 -22.85 4.83
C TYR A 46 -10.58 -24.07 4.06
N ILE A 47 -11.43 -25.10 3.96
CA ILE A 47 -11.15 -26.26 3.12
C ILE A 47 -11.19 -25.80 1.65
N PRO A 48 -10.12 -26.02 0.87
CA PRO A 48 -10.12 -25.70 -0.56
C PRO A 48 -10.87 -26.79 -1.33
N PHE A 49 -12.21 -26.75 -1.23
CA PHE A 49 -13.09 -27.75 -1.83
C PHE A 49 -12.80 -27.96 -3.33
N ARG A 50 -13.08 -29.19 -3.79
CA ARG A 50 -13.04 -29.59 -5.20
C ARG A 50 -14.42 -30.06 -5.62
N VAL A 51 -14.73 -29.98 -6.93
CA VAL A 51 -16.02 -30.36 -7.50
C VAL A 51 -16.39 -31.78 -7.11
N GLU A 52 -15.46 -32.71 -7.22
CA GLU A 52 -15.66 -34.13 -6.89
C GLU A 52 -15.80 -34.41 -5.38
N GLN A 53 -15.37 -33.50 -4.53
CA GLN A 53 -15.48 -33.66 -3.08
C GLN A 53 -16.86 -33.31 -2.54
N VAL A 54 -17.58 -32.40 -3.18
CA VAL A 54 -18.91 -31.95 -2.73
C VAL A 54 -19.90 -33.11 -2.61
N PRO A 55 -20.11 -33.95 -3.64
CA PRO A 55 -20.95 -35.13 -3.51
C PRO A 55 -20.48 -36.09 -2.43
N ARG A 56 -19.18 -36.24 -2.25
CA ARG A 56 -18.59 -37.12 -1.24
C ARG A 56 -18.94 -36.66 0.19
N TYR A 57 -18.84 -35.35 0.47
CA TYR A 57 -19.22 -34.80 1.77
C TYR A 57 -20.71 -34.97 2.04
N ASN A 58 -21.55 -34.67 1.05
CA ASN A 58 -23.01 -34.83 1.15
C ASN A 58 -23.40 -36.30 1.39
N ASN A 59 -22.81 -37.22 0.67
CA ASN A 59 -23.05 -38.65 0.86
C ASN A 59 -22.61 -39.15 2.24
N TRP A 60 -21.44 -38.73 2.71
CA TRP A 60 -20.96 -39.07 4.05
C TRP A 60 -21.92 -38.63 5.15
N TYR A 61 -22.43 -37.43 5.03
CA TYR A 61 -23.38 -36.90 6.00
C TYR A 61 -24.73 -37.64 5.90
N HIS A 62 -25.18 -37.91 4.72
CA HIS A 62 -26.42 -38.61 4.45
C HIS A 62 -26.36 -40.08 5.02
N GLU A 63 -25.26 -40.76 4.86
CA GLU A 63 -25.02 -42.10 5.46
C GLU A 63 -25.10 -42.05 6.99
N LEU A 64 -24.50 -41.05 7.63
CA LEU A 64 -24.53 -40.86 9.07
C LEU A 64 -25.93 -40.61 9.63
N LEU A 65 -26.77 -39.88 8.85
CA LEU A 65 -28.15 -39.64 9.18
C LEU A 65 -28.97 -40.95 9.20
N GLY A 66 -28.62 -41.92 8.37
CA GLY A 66 -29.19 -43.27 8.34
C GLY A 66 -30.58 -43.38 7.73
N ARG A 67 -31.20 -44.59 7.84
CA ARG A 67 -32.42 -44.94 7.10
C ARG A 67 -33.63 -44.02 7.29
N ARG A 68 -33.75 -43.35 8.42
CA ARG A 68 -34.83 -42.41 8.70
C ARG A 68 -34.83 -41.18 7.76
N PHE A 69 -33.66 -40.81 7.27
CA PHE A 69 -33.45 -39.64 6.40
C PHE A 69 -33.15 -40.04 4.95
N ARG A 70 -33.43 -41.27 4.54
CA ARG A 70 -33.09 -41.79 3.22
C ARG A 70 -33.66 -40.97 2.08
N ASN A 71 -34.83 -40.36 2.28
CA ASN A 71 -35.54 -39.54 1.26
C ASN A 71 -35.37 -38.03 1.51
N TYR A 72 -34.36 -37.63 2.30
CA TYR A 72 -34.05 -36.23 2.57
C TYR A 72 -32.91 -35.77 1.69
N THR A 73 -33.02 -34.54 1.19
CA THR A 73 -31.90 -33.86 0.57
C THR A 73 -31.02 -33.23 1.65
N VAL A 74 -29.72 -33.40 1.51
CA VAL A 74 -28.74 -32.89 2.46
C VAL A 74 -28.01 -31.70 1.88
N PHE A 75 -27.92 -30.63 2.67
CA PHE A 75 -27.16 -29.43 2.37
C PHE A 75 -26.15 -29.22 3.49
N ILE A 76 -24.91 -29.00 3.09
CA ILE A 76 -23.83 -28.63 4.01
C ILE A 76 -23.37 -27.24 3.60
N GLU A 77 -23.33 -26.32 4.54
CA GLU A 77 -22.96 -24.92 4.34
C GLU A 77 -21.97 -24.42 5.37
N SER A 78 -21.29 -23.34 5.08
CA SER A 78 -20.48 -22.56 6.00
C SER A 78 -20.51 -21.09 5.53
N LEU A 79 -20.54 -20.15 6.47
CA LEU A 79 -20.69 -18.72 6.18
C LEU A 79 -21.93 -18.40 5.33
N GLY A 80 -23.03 -19.15 5.51
CA GLY A 80 -24.26 -19.00 4.77
C GLY A 80 -24.17 -19.38 3.29
N LYS A 81 -23.12 -20.12 2.87
CA LYS A 81 -22.92 -20.62 1.51
C LYS A 81 -22.81 -22.13 1.50
N GLU A 82 -23.45 -22.77 0.55
CA GLU A 82 -23.27 -24.22 0.34
C GLU A 82 -21.84 -24.55 -0.09
N ILE A 83 -21.36 -25.74 0.24
CA ILE A 83 -19.97 -26.13 -0.01
C ILE A 83 -19.58 -26.09 -1.49
N HIS A 84 -20.53 -26.22 -2.43
CA HIS A 84 -20.27 -26.09 -3.85
C HIS A 84 -19.96 -24.63 -4.25
N GLU A 85 -20.55 -23.65 -3.56
CA GLU A 85 -20.26 -22.22 -3.75
C GLU A 85 -18.91 -21.84 -3.16
N LEU A 86 -18.40 -22.59 -2.18
CA LEU A 86 -17.11 -22.37 -1.54
C LEU A 86 -15.93 -22.92 -2.37
N ILE A 87 -16.17 -23.64 -3.46
CA ILE A 87 -15.10 -24.13 -4.35
C ILE A 87 -14.34 -22.92 -4.92
N PRO A 88 -13.01 -22.85 -4.73
CA PRO A 88 -12.19 -21.79 -5.35
C PRO A 88 -12.31 -21.80 -6.88
N ASN A 89 -12.35 -20.63 -7.51
CA ASN A 89 -12.51 -20.52 -8.97
C ASN A 89 -11.51 -21.38 -9.77
N ILE A 90 -10.28 -21.49 -9.30
CA ILE A 90 -9.23 -22.31 -9.93
C ILE A 90 -9.57 -23.82 -10.01
N TYR A 91 -10.54 -24.29 -9.20
CA TYR A 91 -10.94 -25.69 -9.11
C TYR A 91 -12.36 -25.98 -9.60
N ARG A 92 -13.05 -24.97 -10.15
CA ARG A 92 -14.45 -25.13 -10.60
C ARG A 92 -14.59 -25.86 -11.92
N GLY A 93 -13.59 -25.81 -12.79
CA GLY A 93 -13.69 -26.40 -14.13
C GLY A 93 -14.83 -25.78 -14.96
N GLU A 94 -15.21 -26.45 -16.04
CA GLU A 94 -16.29 -25.97 -16.92
C GLU A 94 -17.69 -26.25 -16.36
N SER A 95 -17.83 -27.20 -15.45
CA SER A 95 -19.12 -27.65 -14.92
C SER A 95 -19.70 -26.78 -13.81
N VAL A 96 -18.92 -25.92 -13.20
CA VAL A 96 -19.35 -25.04 -12.11
C VAL A 96 -19.07 -23.59 -12.48
N PRO A 97 -20.07 -22.72 -12.53
CA PRO A 97 -19.88 -21.31 -12.88
C PRO A 97 -18.85 -20.64 -11.97
N LEU A 98 -18.05 -19.74 -12.54
CA LEU A 98 -17.10 -18.96 -11.78
C LEU A 98 -17.84 -18.02 -10.82
N ASP A 99 -17.30 -17.89 -9.61
CA ASP A 99 -17.71 -16.85 -8.68
C ASP A 99 -17.09 -15.52 -9.12
N LEU A 100 -17.89 -14.68 -9.75
CA LEU A 100 -17.44 -13.40 -10.31
C LEU A 100 -16.97 -12.41 -9.23
N PHE A 101 -17.46 -12.54 -7.98
CA PHE A 101 -17.02 -11.71 -6.87
C PHE A 101 -15.58 -12.01 -6.42
N ARG A 102 -15.11 -13.23 -6.72
CA ARG A 102 -13.73 -13.67 -6.44
C ARG A 102 -12.78 -13.46 -7.61
N LEU A 103 -13.27 -13.00 -8.75
CA LEU A 103 -12.39 -12.61 -9.86
C LEU A 103 -11.76 -11.26 -9.56
N SER A 104 -10.50 -11.13 -9.91
CA SER A 104 -9.85 -9.83 -9.92
C SER A 104 -10.65 -8.89 -10.81
N LYS A 105 -11.12 -7.78 -10.25
CA LYS A 105 -11.73 -6.72 -11.06
C LYS A 105 -10.69 -6.28 -12.10
N PRO A 106 -11.08 -6.05 -13.36
CA PRO A 106 -10.18 -5.45 -14.33
C PRO A 106 -9.59 -4.19 -13.69
N LEU A 107 -8.28 -4.16 -13.59
CA LEU A 107 -7.62 -2.98 -13.07
C LEU A 107 -7.90 -1.84 -14.05
N LYS A 108 -8.62 -0.83 -13.60
CA LYS A 108 -8.66 0.44 -14.33
C LYS A 108 -7.21 0.88 -14.45
N ILE A 109 -6.71 0.96 -15.68
CA ILE A 109 -5.37 1.50 -15.94
C ILE A 109 -5.42 2.96 -15.50
N LYS A 110 -4.94 3.23 -14.28
CA LYS A 110 -4.74 4.59 -13.79
C LYS A 110 -3.35 5.03 -14.25
N GLN A 111 -3.18 6.33 -14.42
CA GLN A 111 -1.84 6.86 -14.63
C GLN A 111 -0.97 6.52 -13.41
N PRO A 112 0.34 6.24 -13.59
CA PRO A 112 1.23 6.02 -12.45
C PRO A 112 1.28 7.29 -11.61
N ILE A 113 1.54 7.14 -10.31
CA ILE A 113 1.64 8.30 -9.42
C ILE A 113 2.80 9.22 -9.81
N VAL A 114 3.92 8.64 -10.26
CA VAL A 114 5.10 9.38 -10.73
C VAL A 114 5.56 8.82 -12.08
N ARG A 115 5.79 9.70 -13.05
CA ARG A 115 6.42 9.39 -14.34
C ARG A 115 7.72 10.18 -14.46
N ASN A 116 8.85 9.50 -14.63
CA ASN A 116 10.12 10.16 -14.92
C ASN A 116 10.23 10.44 -16.44
N LEU A 117 10.21 11.71 -16.80
CA LEU A 117 10.30 12.16 -18.20
C LEU A 117 11.72 12.10 -18.74
N SER A 118 12.73 12.11 -17.88
CA SER A 118 14.14 12.08 -18.26
C SER A 118 14.69 10.69 -18.55
N LYS A 119 13.90 9.63 -18.31
CA LYS A 119 14.29 8.27 -18.74
C LYS A 119 14.23 8.14 -20.25
N ALA A 120 15.35 7.72 -20.86
CA ALA A 120 15.48 7.54 -22.31
C ALA A 120 14.55 6.47 -22.91
N SER A 121 14.03 5.55 -22.10
CA SER A 121 13.06 4.54 -22.51
C SER A 121 11.98 4.36 -21.44
N SER A 122 10.71 4.42 -21.86
CA SER A 122 9.60 3.94 -21.04
C SER A 122 9.31 2.49 -21.42
N TYR A 123 9.40 1.58 -20.47
CA TYR A 123 8.98 0.21 -20.67
C TYR A 123 7.46 0.16 -20.84
N ARG A 124 7.00 -0.25 -22.02
CA ARG A 124 5.57 -0.52 -22.25
C ARG A 124 5.31 -2.00 -22.04
N GLY A 125 4.70 -2.35 -20.94
CA GLY A 125 4.40 -3.74 -20.57
C GLY A 125 4.81 -4.07 -19.15
N GLY A 126 4.74 -5.32 -18.76
CA GLY A 126 5.10 -5.76 -17.41
C GLY A 126 4.28 -5.07 -16.31
N LEU A 127 4.93 -4.28 -15.48
CA LEU A 127 4.32 -3.60 -14.34
C LEU A 127 4.06 -2.10 -14.59
N SER A 128 4.10 -1.63 -15.82
CA SER A 128 3.81 -0.24 -16.15
C SER A 128 2.44 0.19 -15.59
N ASN A 129 2.37 1.39 -15.01
CA ASN A 129 1.19 1.93 -14.35
C ASN A 129 0.71 1.17 -13.11
N ARG A 130 1.57 0.33 -12.49
CA ARG A 130 1.28 -0.33 -11.21
C ARG A 130 1.89 0.46 -10.07
N ASN A 131 1.07 0.70 -9.04
CA ASN A 131 1.53 1.19 -7.75
C ASN A 131 1.60 -0.01 -6.79
N ILE A 132 2.78 -0.27 -6.24
CA ILE A 132 3.05 -1.43 -5.39
C ILE A 132 3.54 -0.93 -4.04
N ALA A 133 2.83 -1.26 -2.97
CA ALA A 133 3.31 -1.05 -1.61
C ALA A 133 4.11 -2.29 -1.17
N LEU A 134 5.36 -2.07 -0.76
CA LEU A 134 6.26 -3.11 -0.28
C LEU A 134 6.55 -2.91 1.20
N TRP A 135 6.20 -3.89 2.00
CA TRP A 135 6.53 -3.93 3.41
C TRP A 135 7.55 -5.05 3.66
N HIS A 136 8.79 -4.68 3.95
CA HIS A 136 9.90 -5.61 4.08
C HIS A 136 10.22 -5.97 5.53
N SER A 137 9.20 -6.35 6.31
CA SER A 137 9.32 -6.75 7.69
C SER A 137 9.01 -5.64 8.72
N HIS A 138 9.11 -5.98 10.01
CA HIS A 138 8.64 -5.17 11.13
C HIS A 138 9.64 -4.07 11.52
N GLY A 139 10.93 -4.40 11.49
CA GLY A 139 12.03 -3.50 11.72
C GLY A 139 12.28 -3.09 13.16
N TRP A 140 12.89 -1.93 13.29
CA TRP A 140 13.27 -1.32 14.54
C TRP A 140 12.09 -0.55 15.12
N TYR A 141 11.76 -0.78 16.41
CA TYR A 141 10.68 -0.08 17.09
C TYR A 141 11.08 0.29 18.52
N TYR A 142 10.41 1.29 19.07
CA TYR A 142 10.59 1.68 20.45
C TYR A 142 9.70 0.82 21.37
N GLU A 143 10.32 0.13 22.30
CA GLU A 143 9.63 -0.70 23.30
C GLU A 143 9.40 0.10 24.57
N ASN A 144 8.22 0.63 24.75
CA ASN A 144 7.85 1.50 25.88
C ASN A 144 8.10 0.86 27.25
N THR A 145 7.90 -0.46 27.39
CA THR A 145 8.09 -1.14 28.68
C THR A 145 9.56 -1.28 29.07
N GLN A 146 10.49 -1.18 28.11
CA GLN A 146 11.93 -1.30 28.31
C GLN A 146 12.67 0.02 28.06
N ASP A 147 11.94 1.07 27.69
CA ASP A 147 12.48 2.40 27.40
C ASP A 147 13.68 2.36 26.44
N ARG A 148 13.56 1.59 25.36
CA ARG A 148 14.65 1.43 24.39
C ARG A 148 14.18 1.04 23.00
N TRP A 149 14.96 1.37 22.01
CA TRP A 149 14.82 0.88 20.64
C TRP A 149 15.33 -0.55 20.53
N LYS A 150 14.58 -1.39 19.86
CA LYS A 150 14.97 -2.77 19.55
C LYS A 150 14.34 -3.29 18.26
N TRP A 151 14.93 -4.37 17.75
CA TRP A 151 14.31 -5.13 16.67
C TRP A 151 13.06 -5.83 17.18
N GLN A 152 11.99 -5.82 16.40
CA GLN A 152 10.75 -6.50 16.79
C GLN A 152 10.92 -8.02 16.79
N ARG A 153 11.69 -8.55 15.85
CA ARG A 153 11.95 -9.97 15.77
C ARG A 153 13.23 -10.37 16.51
N PRO A 154 13.24 -11.56 17.13
CA PRO A 154 14.44 -12.06 17.81
C PRO A 154 15.55 -12.37 16.80
N ARG A 155 16.76 -12.47 17.29
CA ARG A 155 17.88 -12.96 16.48
C ARG A 155 17.70 -14.44 16.17
N LEU A 156 17.87 -14.78 14.90
CA LEU A 156 18.00 -16.15 14.41
C LEU A 156 19.42 -16.30 13.86
N PHE A 157 20.17 -17.24 14.42
CA PHE A 157 21.60 -17.41 14.13
C PHE A 157 22.38 -16.12 14.40
N THR A 158 22.99 -15.54 13.39
CA THR A 158 23.79 -14.31 13.48
C THR A 158 23.06 -13.07 13.01
N THR A 159 21.83 -13.19 12.56
CA THR A 159 21.06 -12.07 11.99
C THR A 159 19.69 -11.93 12.63
N VAL A 160 18.98 -10.89 12.25
CA VAL A 160 17.58 -10.63 12.59
C VAL A 160 16.76 -10.74 11.31
N GLU A 161 15.58 -11.37 11.38
CA GLU A 161 14.66 -11.52 10.26
C GLU A 161 14.40 -10.19 9.54
N ASP A 162 14.24 -9.12 10.30
CA ASP A 162 14.00 -7.77 9.78
C ASP A 162 15.13 -7.27 8.87
N ILE A 163 16.38 -7.46 9.26
CA ILE A 163 17.55 -7.06 8.45
C ILE A 163 17.66 -7.96 7.22
N TRP A 164 17.41 -9.24 7.39
CA TRP A 164 17.53 -10.20 6.29
C TRP A 164 16.52 -9.90 5.17
N SER A 165 15.25 -9.69 5.51
CA SER A 165 14.22 -9.34 4.54
C SER A 165 14.53 -8.01 3.84
N MET A 166 14.94 -6.99 4.61
CA MET A 166 15.34 -5.69 4.08
C MET A 166 16.51 -5.80 3.09
N GLY A 167 17.49 -6.66 3.39
CA GLY A 167 18.66 -6.89 2.53
C GLY A 167 18.34 -7.48 1.15
N PHE A 168 17.15 -8.04 0.95
CA PHE A 168 16.68 -8.50 -0.36
C PHE A 168 15.68 -7.54 -1.00
N VAL A 169 14.74 -7.02 -0.23
CA VAL A 169 13.66 -6.19 -0.77
C VAL A 169 14.19 -4.86 -1.28
N VAL A 170 14.99 -4.16 -0.49
CA VAL A 170 15.45 -2.81 -0.86
C VAL A 170 16.45 -2.83 -2.03
N PRO A 171 17.54 -3.61 -2.02
CA PRO A 171 18.55 -3.55 -3.08
C PRO A 171 18.21 -4.36 -4.34
N TYR A 172 17.29 -5.33 -4.27
CA TYR A 172 17.00 -6.21 -5.40
C TYR A 172 15.54 -6.15 -5.85
N ILE A 173 14.58 -6.49 -5.00
CA ILE A 173 13.17 -6.60 -5.41
C ILE A 173 12.63 -5.24 -5.85
N THR A 174 12.88 -4.19 -5.08
CA THR A 174 12.41 -2.84 -5.41
C THR A 174 12.94 -2.36 -6.76
N PRO A 175 14.26 -2.36 -7.05
CA PRO A 175 14.77 -1.99 -8.35
C PRO A 175 14.25 -2.88 -9.50
N MET A 176 14.05 -4.18 -9.28
CA MET A 176 13.49 -5.07 -10.29
C MET A 176 12.06 -4.67 -10.66
N LEU A 177 11.21 -4.37 -9.67
CA LEU A 177 9.84 -3.93 -9.90
C LEU A 177 9.79 -2.57 -10.59
N GLU A 178 10.64 -1.64 -10.19
CA GLU A 178 10.76 -0.31 -10.81
C GLU A 178 11.30 -0.38 -12.24
N ASN A 179 12.24 -1.27 -12.51
CA ASN A 179 12.74 -1.53 -13.86
C ASN A 179 11.68 -2.20 -14.73
N ALA A 180 10.76 -2.98 -14.15
CA ALA A 180 9.60 -3.53 -14.85
C ALA A 180 8.47 -2.49 -15.06
N GLY A 181 8.62 -1.27 -14.56
CA GLY A 181 7.71 -0.15 -14.79
C GLY A 181 6.77 0.17 -13.62
N ALA A 182 6.89 -0.51 -12.48
CA ALA A 182 6.09 -0.20 -11.28
C ALA A 182 6.56 1.09 -10.60
N TYR A 183 5.66 1.74 -9.86
CA TYR A 183 6.02 2.69 -8.83
C TYR A 183 5.92 2.00 -7.45
N CYS A 184 7.02 2.00 -6.70
CA CYS A 184 7.11 1.30 -5.43
C CYS A 184 7.01 2.27 -4.24
N PHE A 185 6.03 2.03 -3.36
CA PHE A 185 5.93 2.67 -2.05
C PHE A 185 6.61 1.79 -1.02
N LEU A 186 7.61 2.32 -0.34
CA LEU A 186 8.26 1.66 0.79
C LEU A 186 7.95 2.47 2.05
N PRO A 187 7.26 1.91 3.04
CA PRO A 187 6.99 2.58 4.31
C PRO A 187 8.26 2.77 5.15
N ARG A 188 9.31 2.04 4.78
CA ARG A 188 10.65 2.19 5.34
C ARG A 188 11.63 2.49 4.25
N GLU A 189 12.56 3.35 4.59
CA GLU A 189 13.47 3.98 3.68
C GLU A 189 14.45 3.05 3.01
N ARG A 190 14.68 3.33 1.75
CA ARG A 190 15.83 2.87 0.98
C ARG A 190 16.98 3.87 0.96
N ASP A 191 16.81 5.00 1.63
CA ASP A 191 17.78 6.07 1.74
C ASP A 191 18.70 5.82 2.96
N THR A 192 20.00 5.83 2.73
CA THR A 192 21.02 5.67 3.78
C THR A 192 21.63 6.99 4.22
N GLN A 193 21.14 8.13 3.70
CA GLN A 193 21.65 9.45 4.04
C GLN A 193 21.26 9.83 5.47
N LYS A 194 22.27 10.11 6.30
CA LYS A 194 22.10 10.51 7.72
C LYS A 194 21.55 11.93 7.90
N HIS A 195 21.77 12.81 6.92
CA HIS A 195 21.28 14.18 6.94
C HIS A 195 19.86 14.24 6.40
N GLU A 196 18.98 14.92 7.13
CA GLU A 196 17.60 15.20 6.71
C GLU A 196 17.44 16.70 6.49
N ILE A 197 16.90 17.04 5.33
CA ILE A 197 16.58 18.42 4.99
C ILE A 197 15.11 18.44 4.61
N ILE A 198 14.34 19.28 5.30
CA ILE A 198 12.92 19.49 5.02
C ILE A 198 12.73 20.95 4.64
N ILE A 199 11.95 21.18 3.60
CA ILE A 199 11.61 22.49 3.09
C ILE A 199 10.12 22.57 2.94
N ASP A 200 9.50 23.51 3.61
CA ASP A 200 8.07 23.71 3.66
C ASP A 200 7.73 25.20 3.70
N SER A 201 6.52 25.58 3.30
CA SER A 201 6.04 26.97 3.30
C SER A 201 5.95 27.58 4.70
N GLU A 202 5.72 26.76 5.74
CA GLU A 202 5.53 27.19 7.13
C GLU A 202 6.80 27.00 7.98
N GLY A 203 7.85 26.34 7.44
CA GLY A 203 9.12 26.15 8.14
C GLY A 203 10.06 25.22 7.38
N SER A 204 11.34 25.55 7.42
CA SER A 204 12.36 24.81 6.69
C SER A 204 13.58 24.56 7.56
N THR A 205 14.33 23.50 7.25
CA THR A 205 15.66 23.28 7.82
C THR A 205 16.53 24.53 7.60
N LYS A 206 17.26 24.92 8.62
CA LYS A 206 18.08 26.14 8.63
C LYS A 206 18.96 26.23 7.38
N GLY A 207 18.94 27.39 6.73
CA GLY A 207 19.67 27.66 5.48
C GLY A 207 18.91 27.29 4.21
N SER A 208 17.87 26.45 4.29
CA SER A 208 17.04 26.08 3.16
C SER A 208 15.92 27.09 2.94
N VAL A 209 15.45 27.23 1.69
CA VAL A 209 14.52 28.28 1.26
C VAL A 209 13.33 27.71 0.48
N TYR A 210 12.13 28.12 0.87
CA TYR A 210 10.91 27.98 0.09
C TYR A 210 10.62 29.30 -0.63
N LEU A 211 10.30 29.25 -1.92
CA LEU A 211 10.09 30.45 -2.73
C LEU A 211 8.94 30.25 -3.71
N GLU A 212 7.95 31.14 -3.69
CA GLU A 212 6.90 31.28 -4.71
C GLU A 212 7.27 32.39 -5.70
N LYS A 213 7.14 32.12 -6.99
CA LYS A 213 7.36 33.07 -8.07
C LYS A 213 6.17 33.02 -9.05
N GLY A 214 5.59 34.16 -9.34
CA GLY A 214 4.38 34.31 -10.15
C GLY A 214 3.16 34.67 -9.30
N ASP A 215 1.98 34.32 -9.79
CA ASP A 215 0.70 34.74 -9.19
C ASP A 215 -0.23 33.52 -8.92
N GLY A 216 -1.31 33.79 -8.15
CA GLY A 216 -2.41 32.83 -7.96
C GLY A 216 -2.23 31.85 -6.84
N PHE A 217 -1.19 31.96 -6.03
CA PHE A 217 -0.95 31.09 -4.87
C PHE A 217 -2.01 31.31 -3.79
N LYS A 218 -2.47 30.23 -3.21
CA LYS A 218 -3.46 30.22 -2.13
C LYS A 218 -3.13 29.12 -1.14
N ASP A 219 -3.52 29.35 0.12
CA ASP A 219 -3.61 28.26 1.08
C ASP A 219 -4.67 27.26 0.60
N GLU A 220 -4.38 25.99 0.73
CA GLU A 220 -5.31 24.94 0.42
C GLU A 220 -6.15 24.60 1.66
N GLU A 221 -7.45 24.36 1.45
CA GLU A 221 -8.32 23.96 2.57
C GLU A 221 -7.90 22.61 3.16
N GLY A 222 -7.90 22.52 4.49
CA GLY A 222 -7.52 21.35 5.25
C GLY A 222 -6.06 21.37 5.67
N SER A 223 -5.57 20.22 6.12
CA SER A 223 -4.23 20.10 6.70
C SER A 223 -3.17 19.73 5.65
N GLY A 224 -1.94 20.19 5.89
CA GLY A 224 -0.73 19.83 5.20
C GLY A 224 0.38 19.42 6.18
N TYR A 225 1.59 19.35 5.67
CA TYR A 225 2.79 19.05 6.45
C TYR A 225 3.17 20.23 7.33
N ALA A 226 3.68 19.94 8.53
CA ALA A 226 4.46 20.89 9.32
C ALA A 226 5.65 20.20 9.97
N MET A 227 6.81 20.85 9.90
CA MET A 227 7.99 20.37 10.59
C MET A 227 7.87 20.63 12.10
N LYS A 228 7.87 19.57 12.89
CA LYS A 228 7.90 19.66 14.35
C LYS A 228 9.29 19.34 14.89
N VAL A 229 9.78 20.18 15.77
CA VAL A 229 11.06 20.04 16.46
C VAL A 229 10.80 20.06 17.98
N PRO A 230 11.40 19.19 18.80
CA PRO A 230 12.51 18.29 18.44
C PRO A 230 12.05 16.95 17.86
N PHE A 231 10.82 16.50 18.09
CA PHE A 231 10.32 15.22 17.61
C PHE A 231 8.80 15.16 17.63
N LEU A 232 8.23 14.19 16.90
CA LEU A 232 6.81 13.84 16.94
C LEU A 232 6.55 12.91 18.13
N VAL A 233 5.41 13.08 18.79
CA VAL A 233 4.94 12.17 19.84
C VAL A 233 3.88 11.22 19.27
N GLU A 234 3.52 10.18 20.05
CA GLU A 234 2.52 9.20 19.64
C GLU A 234 1.19 9.86 19.26
N GLY A 235 0.64 9.46 18.12
CA GLY A 235 -0.61 9.99 17.58
C GLY A 235 -0.46 11.26 16.75
N GLU A 236 0.70 11.88 16.70
CA GLU A 236 0.95 13.02 15.83
C GLU A 236 1.28 12.60 14.40
N ASN A 237 0.62 13.23 13.45
CA ASN A 237 0.92 13.04 12.03
C ASN A 237 1.37 14.39 11.43
N PRO A 238 2.65 14.53 11.02
CA PRO A 238 3.15 15.80 10.52
C PRO A 238 2.42 16.30 9.27
N PHE A 239 1.82 15.41 8.47
CA PHE A 239 1.01 15.75 7.30
C PHE A 239 -0.38 16.29 7.63
N GLN A 240 -0.69 16.43 8.91
CA GLN A 240 -1.97 16.98 9.41
C GLN A 240 -1.77 18.18 10.34
N MET A 241 -0.55 18.68 10.47
CA MET A 241 -0.19 19.70 11.44
C MET A 241 0.03 21.10 10.82
N GLY A 242 0.20 21.16 9.52
CA GLY A 242 0.46 22.38 8.74
C GLY A 242 -0.59 22.64 7.68
N LYS A 243 -0.20 23.45 6.70
CA LYS A 243 -1.01 23.84 5.54
C LYS A 243 -0.26 23.49 4.26
N SER A 244 -1.01 23.12 3.24
CA SER A 244 -0.50 23.03 1.88
C SER A 244 -0.83 24.31 1.08
N ARG A 245 -0.08 24.53 0.00
CA ARG A 245 -0.27 25.61 -0.95
C ARG A 245 -0.82 25.05 -2.25
N ARG A 246 -1.59 25.85 -2.99
CA ARG A 246 -2.02 25.52 -4.34
C ARG A 246 -1.93 26.70 -5.28
N MET A 247 -1.74 26.42 -6.57
CA MET A 247 -1.74 27.40 -7.64
C MET A 247 -2.58 26.90 -8.82
N PRO A 248 -3.28 27.82 -9.55
CA PRO A 248 -4.06 27.42 -10.72
C PRO A 248 -3.12 26.99 -11.85
N VAL A 249 -3.55 26.01 -12.62
CA VAL A 249 -2.78 25.54 -13.77
C VAL A 249 -2.88 26.48 -14.96
N SER A 250 -1.86 26.41 -15.80
CA SER A 250 -1.79 27.11 -17.09
C SER A 250 -1.12 26.20 -18.13
N LYS A 251 -1.41 26.41 -19.42
CA LYS A 251 -0.73 25.69 -20.52
C LYS A 251 0.76 25.99 -20.60
N GLU A 252 1.16 27.19 -20.20
CA GLU A 252 2.55 27.63 -20.11
C GLU A 252 2.90 27.87 -18.63
N THR A 253 4.18 27.76 -18.30
CA THR A 253 4.66 28.03 -16.95
C THR A 253 4.65 29.53 -16.67
N PHE A 254 3.77 29.99 -15.79
CA PHE A 254 3.73 31.38 -15.28
C PHE A 254 4.09 31.46 -13.79
N SER A 255 3.82 30.40 -13.06
CA SER A 255 4.05 30.36 -11.62
C SER A 255 4.82 29.09 -11.24
N THR A 256 5.76 29.24 -10.32
CA THR A 256 6.59 28.15 -9.82
C THR A 256 6.75 28.23 -8.31
N ILE A 257 6.89 27.05 -7.69
CA ILE A 257 7.33 26.89 -6.31
C ILE A 257 8.70 26.24 -6.34
N SER A 258 9.66 26.85 -5.66
CA SER A 258 11.04 26.34 -5.57
C SER A 258 11.37 25.98 -4.13
N PHE A 259 11.84 24.76 -3.93
CA PHE A 259 12.36 24.24 -2.68
C PHE A 259 13.88 24.10 -2.83
N ILE A 260 14.63 24.96 -2.14
CA ILE A 260 16.09 25.09 -2.31
C ILE A 260 16.76 24.65 -1.03
N PRO A 261 17.41 23.46 -0.98
CA PRO A 261 18.08 22.96 0.19
C PRO A 261 19.45 23.64 0.41
N ASP A 262 19.82 23.79 1.68
CA ASP A 262 21.22 23.97 2.08
C ASP A 262 21.81 22.59 2.43
N ILE A 263 22.61 22.04 1.54
CA ILE A 263 23.15 20.69 1.63
C ILE A 263 24.31 20.65 2.65
N PRO A 264 24.18 19.93 3.78
CA PRO A 264 25.21 19.95 4.84
C PRO A 264 26.49 19.19 4.46
N GLU A 265 26.38 18.17 3.62
CA GLU A 265 27.49 17.33 3.17
C GLU A 265 27.25 16.88 1.72
N GLU A 266 28.29 16.92 0.88
CA GLU A 266 28.18 16.38 -0.47
C GLU A 266 27.84 14.88 -0.43
N GLY A 267 26.87 14.45 -1.26
CA GLY A 267 26.48 13.04 -1.29
C GLY A 267 25.20 12.77 -2.09
N GLU A 268 24.75 11.55 -1.99
CA GLU A 268 23.48 11.11 -2.54
C GLU A 268 22.36 11.31 -1.51
N TYR A 269 21.28 11.89 -1.97
CA TYR A 269 20.07 12.15 -1.18
C TYR A 269 18.85 11.64 -1.95
N ALA A 270 18.04 10.84 -1.30
CA ALA A 270 16.71 10.54 -1.82
C ALA A 270 15.84 11.79 -1.70
N VAL A 271 15.12 12.12 -2.75
CA VAL A 271 14.22 13.28 -2.84
C VAL A 271 12.79 12.80 -2.78
N TYR A 272 12.05 13.38 -1.85
CA TYR A 272 10.64 13.14 -1.63
C TYR A 272 9.86 14.45 -1.70
N ILE A 273 8.62 14.35 -2.16
CA ILE A 273 7.67 15.47 -2.17
C ILE A 273 6.44 15.09 -1.36
N SER A 274 5.78 16.06 -0.81
CA SER A 274 4.43 15.98 -0.26
C SER A 274 3.51 16.94 -0.97
N TYR A 275 2.26 16.59 -1.08
CA TYR A 275 1.17 17.40 -1.62
C TYR A 275 -0.16 16.89 -1.05
N LYS A 276 -1.21 17.65 -1.20
CA LYS A 276 -2.56 17.19 -0.91
C LYS A 276 -3.18 16.54 -2.14
N SER A 277 -3.83 15.41 -1.96
CA SER A 277 -4.59 14.78 -3.04
C SER A 277 -6.02 15.26 -3.06
N HIS A 278 -6.50 15.68 -4.23
CA HIS A 278 -7.90 16.04 -4.45
C HIS A 278 -8.32 15.76 -5.90
N GLU A 279 -9.61 15.59 -6.15
CA GLU A 279 -10.14 15.30 -7.49
C GLU A 279 -10.03 16.48 -8.47
N ASP A 280 -9.90 17.70 -7.96
CA ASP A 280 -9.66 18.92 -8.75
C ASP A 280 -8.17 19.22 -8.99
N HIS A 281 -7.28 18.31 -8.59
CA HIS A 281 -5.85 18.43 -8.89
C HIS A 281 -5.50 17.69 -10.18
N VAL A 282 -4.38 18.13 -10.77
CA VAL A 282 -3.88 17.58 -12.04
C VAL A 282 -3.31 16.16 -11.89
N THR A 283 -3.35 15.43 -12.99
CA THR A 283 -2.68 14.12 -13.09
C THR A 283 -1.24 14.21 -13.60
N ASP A 284 -0.76 15.43 -13.89
CA ASP A 284 0.52 15.70 -14.54
C ASP A 284 1.30 16.86 -13.93
N ALA A 285 1.25 17.08 -12.61
CA ALA A 285 2.03 18.12 -11.95
C ALA A 285 3.53 18.02 -12.29
N HIS A 286 4.10 19.10 -12.81
CA HIS A 286 5.47 19.16 -13.34
C HIS A 286 6.49 19.47 -12.24
N TYR A 287 7.20 18.45 -11.79
CA TYR A 287 8.34 18.57 -10.88
C TYR A 287 9.67 18.46 -11.63
N THR A 288 10.63 19.30 -11.29
CA THR A 288 12.01 19.22 -11.79
C THR A 288 12.97 19.23 -10.61
N VAL A 289 13.80 18.19 -10.52
CA VAL A 289 14.91 18.11 -9.57
C VAL A 289 16.19 18.58 -10.28
N HIS A 290 16.77 19.66 -9.78
CA HIS A 290 18.10 20.17 -10.20
C HIS A 290 19.14 19.55 -9.26
N HIS A 291 20.14 18.89 -9.81
CA HIS A 291 21.16 18.14 -9.08
C HIS A 291 22.53 18.27 -9.76
N SER A 292 23.58 17.76 -9.14
CA SER A 292 24.96 17.89 -9.66
C SER A 292 25.13 17.34 -11.08
N GLY A 293 24.34 16.33 -11.48
CA GLY A 293 24.36 15.73 -12.81
C GLY A 293 23.47 16.44 -13.85
N GLY A 294 22.75 17.48 -13.48
CA GLY A 294 21.84 18.21 -14.36
C GLY A 294 20.42 18.32 -13.83
N LYS A 295 19.43 18.01 -14.66
CA LYS A 295 18.01 18.12 -14.32
C LYS A 295 17.29 16.80 -14.61
N THR A 296 16.39 16.41 -13.71
CA THR A 296 15.48 15.29 -13.92
C THR A 296 14.04 15.76 -13.73
N SER A 297 13.20 15.57 -14.73
CA SER A 297 11.80 16.03 -14.71
C SER A 297 10.83 14.88 -14.54
N PHE A 298 9.75 15.16 -13.82
CA PHE A 298 8.72 14.21 -13.45
C PHE A 298 7.33 14.79 -13.70
N LEU A 299 6.38 13.91 -14.01
CA LEU A 299 4.95 14.21 -13.90
C LEU A 299 4.39 13.43 -12.72
N VAL A 300 3.66 14.11 -11.85
CA VAL A 300 3.09 13.54 -10.63
C VAL A 300 1.58 13.65 -10.66
N ASN A 301 0.90 12.52 -10.46
CA ASN A 301 -0.55 12.49 -10.37
C ASN A 301 -0.99 12.89 -8.96
N GLN A 302 -1.49 14.11 -8.81
CA GLN A 302 -1.91 14.65 -7.53
C GLN A 302 -3.37 14.35 -7.16
N THR A 303 -4.10 13.58 -7.97
CA THR A 303 -5.42 13.07 -7.58
C THR A 303 -5.34 11.91 -6.59
N MET A 304 -4.14 11.43 -6.26
CA MET A 304 -3.89 10.31 -5.34
C MET A 304 -2.52 10.42 -4.69
N GLY A 305 -2.31 9.69 -3.58
CA GLY A 305 -1.00 9.53 -2.93
C GLY A 305 -0.56 10.69 -2.03
N GLY A 306 -1.39 11.71 -1.82
CA GLY A 306 -1.05 12.83 -0.94
C GLY A 306 -1.04 12.49 0.55
N GLY A 307 -0.51 13.42 1.35
CA GLY A 307 -0.42 13.28 2.80
C GLY A 307 0.63 12.24 3.25
N THR A 308 1.65 12.05 2.45
CA THR A 308 2.82 11.19 2.74
C THR A 308 4.01 11.61 1.85
N TRP A 309 5.18 11.03 2.12
CA TRP A 309 6.34 11.22 1.26
C TRP A 309 6.26 10.38 -0.01
N ILE A 310 6.30 11.05 -1.15
CA ILE A 310 6.34 10.45 -2.49
C ILE A 310 7.76 10.56 -3.04
N TYR A 311 8.40 9.42 -3.24
CA TYR A 311 9.77 9.33 -3.73
C TYR A 311 9.86 9.67 -5.21
N LEU A 312 10.76 10.59 -5.57
CA LEU A 312 11.09 10.93 -6.95
C LEU A 312 12.33 10.21 -7.47
N GLY A 313 13.36 10.09 -6.65
CA GLY A 313 14.64 9.49 -7.03
C GLY A 313 15.72 9.80 -6.01
N THR A 314 16.89 9.19 -6.20
CA THR A 314 18.11 9.52 -5.44
C THR A 314 19.08 10.25 -6.35
N PHE A 315 19.57 11.40 -5.90
CA PHE A 315 20.39 12.31 -6.69
C PHE A 315 21.62 12.76 -5.89
N ARG A 316 22.71 13.04 -6.61
CA ARG A 316 23.91 13.60 -6.01
C ARG A 316 23.81 15.12 -5.94
N PHE A 317 24.09 15.67 -4.76
CA PHE A 317 24.16 17.09 -4.50
C PHE A 317 25.53 17.49 -3.95
N ASN A 318 26.00 18.68 -4.31
CA ASN A 318 27.17 19.28 -3.72
C ASN A 318 26.79 19.93 -2.39
N LYS A 319 27.76 20.08 -1.48
CA LYS A 319 27.58 20.81 -0.22
C LYS A 319 27.24 22.29 -0.46
N GLY A 320 26.35 22.81 0.37
CA GLY A 320 25.98 24.22 0.45
C GLY A 320 24.70 24.56 -0.31
N TYR A 321 24.41 25.85 -0.40
CA TYR A 321 23.26 26.40 -1.08
C TYR A 321 23.61 26.71 -2.55
N ASP A 322 22.97 26.06 -3.50
CA ASP A 322 23.15 26.26 -4.93
C ASP A 322 21.83 26.07 -5.69
N GLN A 323 21.11 27.16 -5.94
CA GLN A 323 19.83 27.15 -6.62
C GLN A 323 19.91 26.50 -8.03
N ALA A 324 21.03 26.57 -8.71
CA ALA A 324 21.19 26.00 -10.04
C ALA A 324 21.35 24.47 -10.05
N LYS A 325 21.90 23.90 -8.96
CA LYS A 325 22.26 22.48 -8.86
C LYS A 325 21.70 21.76 -7.63
N ALA A 326 20.92 22.47 -6.82
CA ALA A 326 20.23 21.92 -5.66
C ALA A 326 18.88 22.63 -5.49
N MET A 327 17.87 22.20 -6.24
CA MET A 327 16.51 22.76 -6.18
C MET A 327 15.50 21.75 -6.65
N ILE A 328 14.37 21.71 -6.00
CA ILE A 328 13.18 21.02 -6.48
C ILE A 328 12.17 22.09 -6.89
N GLU A 329 11.81 22.10 -8.15
CA GLU A 329 10.88 23.09 -8.71
C GLU A 329 9.57 22.42 -9.09
N LEU A 330 8.45 23.03 -8.71
CA LEU A 330 7.11 22.68 -9.15
C LEU A 330 6.56 23.80 -10.01
N ALA A 331 6.22 23.51 -11.26
CA ALA A 331 5.62 24.44 -12.19
C ALA A 331 4.10 24.26 -12.27
N ASN A 332 3.38 25.35 -12.56
CA ASN A 332 1.92 25.29 -12.75
C ASN A 332 1.51 24.87 -14.17
N GLN A 333 2.43 24.38 -14.97
CA GLN A 333 2.16 23.91 -16.34
C GLN A 333 1.31 22.64 -16.33
N SER A 334 0.21 22.65 -17.06
CA SER A 334 -0.62 21.45 -17.34
C SER A 334 -1.59 21.74 -18.48
N ASP A 335 -1.95 20.69 -19.24
CA ASP A 335 -3.04 20.76 -20.23
C ASP A 335 -4.44 20.61 -19.59
N GLU A 336 -4.51 20.23 -18.32
CA GLU A 336 -5.75 20.03 -17.56
C GLU A 336 -6.33 21.34 -17.04
N THR A 337 -6.79 22.20 -17.93
CA THR A 337 -7.28 23.55 -17.59
C THR A 337 -8.42 23.55 -16.57
N GLY A 338 -8.37 24.49 -15.64
CA GLY A 338 -9.38 24.62 -14.58
C GLY A 338 -9.06 23.80 -13.33
N GLN A 339 -7.99 23.03 -13.35
CA GLN A 339 -7.49 22.25 -12.21
C GLN A 339 -6.44 23.06 -11.40
N TRP A 340 -5.94 22.43 -10.33
CA TRP A 340 -4.96 23.00 -9.42
C TRP A 340 -3.73 22.11 -9.31
N VAL A 341 -2.61 22.72 -9.01
CA VAL A 341 -1.39 22.06 -8.57
C VAL A 341 -1.20 22.33 -7.07
N SER A 342 -1.04 21.26 -6.29
CA SER A 342 -0.80 21.32 -4.85
C SER A 342 0.69 21.20 -4.54
N ALA A 343 1.16 21.98 -3.57
CA ALA A 343 2.51 21.89 -3.00
C ALA A 343 2.42 21.92 -1.49
N ASP A 344 3.22 21.07 -0.85
CA ASP A 344 3.26 20.98 0.59
C ASP A 344 4.73 21.06 1.05
N ALA A 345 5.39 19.94 1.23
CA ALA A 345 6.78 19.91 1.66
C ALA A 345 7.67 19.08 0.73
N VAL A 346 8.96 19.31 0.81
CA VAL A 346 10.01 18.51 0.17
C VAL A 346 10.98 18.02 1.23
N LYS A 347 11.35 16.73 1.14
CA LYS A 347 12.37 16.12 2.00
C LYS A 347 13.54 15.59 1.16
N LEU A 348 14.76 15.86 1.60
CA LEU A 348 15.98 15.27 1.07
C LEU A 348 16.71 14.49 2.18
N GLY A 349 17.03 13.25 1.90
CA GLY A 349 17.73 12.39 2.86
C GLY A 349 16.86 11.99 4.06
N GLY A 350 17.48 11.78 5.19
CA GLY A 350 16.82 11.42 6.46
C GLY A 350 17.04 9.99 6.90
N GLY A 351 17.78 9.22 6.13
CA GLY A 351 18.16 7.86 6.50
C GLY A 351 17.00 6.88 6.43
N MET A 352 16.95 5.96 7.36
CA MET A 352 16.04 4.80 7.42
C MET A 352 14.57 5.19 7.65
N GLY A 353 14.11 6.29 7.03
CA GLY A 353 12.70 6.58 6.91
C GLY A 353 12.01 7.29 8.02
N ASN A 354 10.72 7.34 7.89
CA ASN A 354 9.80 7.94 8.83
C ASN A 354 9.88 7.26 10.20
N VAL A 355 11.00 7.42 10.87
CA VAL A 355 11.11 7.04 12.27
C VAL A 355 10.38 8.10 13.05
N ILE A 356 9.22 7.78 13.58
CA ILE A 356 8.64 8.52 14.69
C ILE A 356 9.69 8.38 15.81
N ARG A 357 10.44 9.42 16.02
CA ARG A 357 11.37 9.51 17.15
C ARG A 357 10.54 10.00 18.32
N GLY A 358 9.91 9.07 19.02
CA GLY A 358 9.31 9.32 20.32
C GLY A 358 10.32 9.22 21.42
#